data_8ac2978cc79e826f6763e311741c537f
#
_entry.id   8ac2978cc79e826f6763e311741c537f
#
_cell.length_a   1.000
_cell.length_b   1.000
_cell.length_c   1.000
_cell.angle_alpha   90.00
_cell.angle_beta   90.00
_cell.angle_gamma   90.00
#
_symmetry.space_group_name_H-M   'P 1'
#
loop_
_entity.id
_entity.type
_entity.pdbx_description
1 polymer ?
#
loop_
_entity_poly.entity_id
_entity_poly.type
_entity_poly.pdbx_seq_one_letter_code
_entity_poly.pdbx_strand_id
1 'polypeptide(L)'
;MAATADGEGHWFEPIAEHLGGAYLRYSFTKGTRQEVDHLVGALGLEAGHRVLDVGCGPGRHAHELARRGIAVHGIDVSERFVELAQAGAPPGATFERLDARRLAGREDLRAAFDAAICLCQGAFGLMTAAGDDELVVAGMAAALRPGGRLALSAFNAYFAVRYHDEADFDADAGLCHERTEVRDESGTPLEVDLWTGCY
;
A
#
# COMPACT_ATOMS: atom_id res chain seq x y z
N MET A 1 17.36 9.01 13.79
CA MET A 1 18.32 8.52 12.79
C MET A 1 17.55 7.74 11.76
N ALA A 2 17.01 8.46 10.80
CA ALA A 2 16.31 7.87 9.67
C ALA A 2 17.32 7.46 8.60
N ALA A 3 16.98 6.49 7.83
CA ALA A 3 17.68 5.89 6.72
C ALA A 3 18.82 4.94 7.13
N THR A 4 18.58 3.67 6.92
CA THR A 4 19.64 2.71 6.64
C THR A 4 20.37 3.20 5.38
N ALA A 5 21.57 3.67 5.56
CA ALA A 5 22.42 4.26 4.51
C ALA A 5 22.92 3.24 3.47
N ASP A 6 22.41 2.04 3.48
CA ASP A 6 22.74 0.95 2.55
C ASP A 6 21.44 0.42 1.92
N GLY A 7 21.20 0.76 0.69
CA GLY A 7 20.16 0.51 -0.28
C GLY A 7 19.40 -0.81 -0.36
N GLU A 8 19.27 -1.58 0.70
CA GLU A 8 18.53 -2.84 0.70
C GLU A 8 17.52 -2.86 1.84
N GLY A 9 16.25 -2.46 1.58
CA GLY A 9 15.14 -2.59 2.49
C GLY A 9 14.32 -1.32 2.68
N HIS A 10 13.09 -1.48 3.11
CA HIS A 10 12.18 -0.40 3.48
C HIS A 10 11.95 -0.42 4.99
N TRP A 11 11.90 0.76 5.64
CA TRP A 11 11.72 0.87 7.08
C TRP A 11 10.47 0.17 7.62
N PHE A 12 9.45 0.00 6.77
CA PHE A 12 8.19 -0.67 7.13
C PHE A 12 8.30 -2.20 7.19
N GLU A 13 9.29 -2.83 6.52
CA GLU A 13 9.40 -4.29 6.45
C GLU A 13 9.50 -4.97 7.83
N PRO A 14 10.31 -4.49 8.79
CA PRO A 14 10.36 -5.08 10.14
C PRO A 14 9.02 -4.95 10.89
N ILE A 15 8.27 -3.88 10.63
CA ILE A 15 6.95 -3.66 11.23
C ILE A 15 5.94 -4.67 10.65
N ALA A 16 5.93 -4.84 9.35
CA ALA A 16 5.08 -5.81 8.66
C ALA A 16 5.38 -7.25 9.10
N GLU A 17 6.66 -7.60 9.28
CA GLU A 17 7.08 -8.91 9.79
C GLU A 17 6.54 -9.15 11.20
N HIS A 18 6.66 -8.18 12.09
CA HIS A 18 6.14 -8.28 13.46
C HIS A 18 4.61 -8.39 13.48
N LEU A 19 3.92 -7.55 12.73
CA LEU A 19 2.46 -7.53 12.68
C LEU A 19 1.86 -8.83 12.13
N GLY A 20 2.42 -9.36 11.07
CA GLY A 20 1.87 -10.53 10.40
C GLY A 20 0.36 -10.39 10.14
N GLY A 21 -0.40 -11.44 10.44
CA GLY A 21 -1.86 -11.45 10.31
C GLY A 21 -2.60 -10.54 11.29
N ALA A 22 -1.94 -10.05 12.36
CA ALA A 22 -2.53 -9.09 13.29
C ALA A 22 -2.90 -7.77 12.61
N TYR A 23 -2.19 -7.41 11.52
CA TYR A 23 -2.54 -6.25 10.69
C TYR A 23 -4.02 -6.20 10.31
N LEU A 24 -4.63 -7.34 10.01
CA LEU A 24 -6.05 -7.42 9.63
C LEU A 24 -7.04 -7.23 10.80
N ARG A 25 -6.56 -7.08 12.03
CA ARG A 25 -7.39 -6.81 13.22
C ARG A 25 -7.61 -5.31 13.45
N TYR A 26 -6.81 -4.45 12.83
CA TYR A 26 -6.95 -3.00 12.97
C TYR A 26 -8.27 -2.48 12.42
N SER A 27 -8.78 -1.42 13.01
CA SER A 27 -10.12 -0.89 12.72
C SER A 27 -10.28 -0.44 11.26
N PHE A 28 -9.23 0.13 10.66
CA PHE A 28 -9.26 0.60 9.28
C PHE A 28 -9.42 -0.52 8.24
N THR A 29 -9.15 -1.79 8.62
CA THR A 29 -9.33 -2.93 7.70
C THR A 29 -10.78 -3.39 7.61
N LYS A 30 -11.66 -2.98 8.53
CA LYS A 30 -13.06 -3.44 8.61
C LYS A 30 -13.95 -2.90 7.51
N GLY A 31 -13.55 -1.79 6.83
CA GLY A 31 -14.28 -1.15 5.74
C GLY A 31 -14.04 -1.73 4.35
N THR A 32 -13.30 -2.83 4.21
CA THR A 32 -12.82 -3.35 2.91
C THR A 32 -13.91 -3.49 1.85
N ARG A 33 -15.10 -4.00 2.20
CA ARG A 33 -16.19 -4.18 1.23
C ARG A 33 -16.70 -2.85 0.68
N GLN A 34 -16.95 -1.89 1.57
CA GLN A 34 -17.42 -0.55 1.21
C GLN A 34 -16.37 0.21 0.39
N GLU A 35 -15.10 0.05 0.74
CA GLU A 35 -13.98 0.62 -0.04
C GLU A 35 -13.97 0.04 -1.45
N VAL A 36 -14.10 -1.28 -1.59
CA VAL A 36 -14.15 -1.93 -2.89
C VAL A 36 -15.42 -1.58 -3.67
N ASP A 37 -16.60 -1.44 -3.01
CA ASP A 37 -17.82 -0.96 -3.66
C ASP A 37 -17.60 0.43 -4.29
N HIS A 38 -16.96 1.33 -3.54
CA HIS A 38 -16.60 2.66 -4.03
C HIS A 38 -15.62 2.60 -5.21
N LEU A 39 -14.56 1.78 -5.11
CA LEU A 39 -13.55 1.61 -6.17
C LEU A 39 -14.15 1.08 -7.47
N VAL A 40 -15.00 0.07 -7.37
CA VAL A 40 -15.69 -0.51 -8.55
C VAL A 40 -16.48 0.57 -9.27
N GLY A 41 -17.25 1.39 -8.54
CA GLY A 41 -18.00 2.49 -9.14
C GLY A 41 -17.11 3.61 -9.70
N ALA A 42 -16.14 4.08 -8.91
CA ALA A 42 -15.28 5.22 -9.28
C ALA A 42 -14.36 4.92 -10.46
N LEU A 43 -13.82 3.69 -10.50
CA LEU A 43 -12.91 3.25 -11.56
C LEU A 43 -13.65 2.57 -12.73
N GLY A 44 -14.98 2.34 -12.62
CA GLY A 44 -15.77 1.66 -13.63
C GLY A 44 -15.29 0.23 -13.87
N LEU A 45 -15.00 -0.51 -12.79
CA LEU A 45 -14.48 -1.87 -12.88
C LEU A 45 -15.61 -2.86 -13.16
N GLU A 46 -15.31 -3.84 -14.01
CA GLU A 46 -16.21 -4.93 -14.38
C GLU A 46 -15.47 -6.26 -14.30
N ALA A 47 -16.23 -7.36 -14.24
CA ALA A 47 -15.64 -8.70 -14.30
C ALA A 47 -14.78 -8.86 -15.57
N GLY A 48 -13.59 -9.42 -15.39
CA GLY A 48 -12.60 -9.57 -16.46
C GLY A 48 -11.60 -8.42 -16.57
N HIS A 49 -11.83 -7.26 -15.91
CA HIS A 49 -10.83 -6.22 -15.81
C HIS A 49 -9.63 -6.70 -14.97
N ARG A 50 -8.49 -6.09 -15.22
CA ARG A 50 -7.22 -6.35 -14.50
C ARG A 50 -6.85 -5.13 -13.65
N VAL A 51 -6.60 -5.35 -12.36
CA VAL A 51 -6.23 -4.30 -11.40
C VAL A 51 -4.84 -4.60 -10.82
N LEU A 52 -4.00 -3.58 -10.72
CA LEU A 52 -2.77 -3.61 -9.95
C LEU A 52 -3.03 -3.01 -8.56
N ASP A 53 -2.74 -3.77 -7.49
CA ASP A 53 -2.86 -3.32 -6.09
C ASP A 53 -1.46 -3.08 -5.54
N VAL A 54 -1.07 -1.80 -5.40
CA VAL A 54 0.29 -1.37 -5.03
C VAL A 54 0.35 -1.10 -3.53
N GLY A 55 1.24 -1.84 -2.84
CA GLY A 55 1.25 -1.90 -1.39
C GLY A 55 0.03 -2.68 -0.88
N CYS A 56 -0.18 -3.86 -1.46
CA CYS A 56 -1.40 -4.65 -1.23
C CYS A 56 -1.55 -5.18 0.20
N GLY A 57 -0.47 -5.14 1.01
CA GLY A 57 -0.45 -5.73 2.33
C GLY A 57 -0.84 -7.21 2.31
N PRO A 58 -1.57 -7.70 3.33
CA PRO A 58 -2.12 -9.07 3.35
C PRO A 58 -3.26 -9.33 2.34
N GLY A 59 -3.44 -8.47 1.33
CA GLY A 59 -4.30 -8.70 0.17
C GLY A 59 -5.79 -8.41 0.38
N ARG A 60 -6.20 -7.63 1.38
CA ARG A 60 -7.63 -7.42 1.71
C ARG A 60 -8.48 -6.87 0.55
N HIS A 61 -7.97 -5.87 -0.18
CA HIS A 61 -8.67 -5.31 -1.35
C HIS A 61 -8.60 -6.25 -2.55
N ALA A 62 -7.40 -6.78 -2.83
CA ALA A 62 -7.18 -7.71 -3.92
C ALA A 62 -8.07 -8.95 -3.82
N HIS A 63 -8.21 -9.54 -2.64
CA HIS A 63 -9.08 -10.68 -2.41
C HIS A 63 -10.55 -10.35 -2.65
N GLU A 64 -11.03 -9.18 -2.20
CA GLU A 64 -12.42 -8.78 -2.38
C GLU A 64 -12.73 -8.45 -3.86
N LEU A 65 -11.81 -7.79 -4.57
CA LEU A 65 -11.92 -7.55 -6.01
C LEU A 65 -11.97 -8.87 -6.80
N ALA A 66 -11.08 -9.80 -6.46
CA ALA A 66 -11.02 -11.10 -7.15
C ALA A 66 -12.31 -11.92 -6.95
N ARG A 67 -12.94 -11.88 -5.76
CA ARG A 67 -14.25 -12.51 -5.53
C ARG A 67 -15.37 -11.93 -6.39
N ARG A 68 -15.18 -10.73 -6.92
CA ARG A 68 -16.12 -10.06 -7.87
C ARG A 68 -15.79 -10.35 -9.33
N GLY A 69 -14.83 -11.24 -9.62
CA GLY A 69 -14.43 -11.61 -10.97
C GLY A 69 -13.44 -10.64 -11.62
N ILE A 70 -12.85 -9.74 -10.86
CA ILE A 70 -11.81 -8.79 -11.31
C ILE A 70 -10.45 -9.46 -11.06
N ALA A 71 -9.62 -9.59 -12.11
CA ALA A 71 -8.29 -10.14 -11.95
C ALA A 71 -7.37 -9.12 -11.25
N VAL A 72 -6.67 -9.54 -10.19
CA VAL A 72 -5.82 -8.63 -9.42
C VAL A 72 -4.39 -9.17 -9.33
N HIS A 73 -3.43 -8.27 -9.52
CA HIS A 73 -2.03 -8.50 -9.22
C HIS A 73 -1.63 -7.56 -8.10
N GLY A 74 -1.32 -8.10 -6.92
CA GLY A 74 -0.87 -7.34 -5.77
C GLY A 74 0.65 -7.33 -5.66
N ILE A 75 1.22 -6.18 -5.35
CA ILE A 75 2.65 -6.05 -5.03
C ILE A 75 2.81 -5.41 -3.65
N ASP A 76 3.78 -5.90 -2.89
CA ASP A 76 4.15 -5.33 -1.58
C ASP A 76 5.65 -5.49 -1.35
N VAL A 77 6.24 -4.59 -0.58
CA VAL A 77 7.66 -4.67 -0.21
C VAL A 77 7.91 -5.78 0.82
N SER A 78 6.92 -6.05 1.67
CA SER A 78 7.00 -7.05 2.73
C SER A 78 6.76 -8.46 2.19
N GLU A 79 7.76 -9.33 2.32
CA GLU A 79 7.61 -10.75 2.01
C GLU A 79 6.53 -11.41 2.86
N ARG A 80 6.50 -11.09 4.16
CA ARG A 80 5.49 -11.62 5.10
C ARG A 80 4.06 -11.30 4.68
N PHE A 81 3.80 -10.07 4.25
CA PHE A 81 2.48 -9.70 3.78
C PHE A 81 2.11 -10.40 2.46
N VAL A 82 3.06 -10.54 1.54
CA VAL A 82 2.85 -11.28 0.29
C VAL A 82 2.52 -12.75 0.56
N GLU A 83 3.22 -13.41 1.49
CA GLU A 83 2.90 -14.79 1.89
C GLU A 83 1.46 -14.91 2.42
N LEU A 84 1.05 -13.99 3.29
CA LEU A 84 -0.30 -13.97 3.84
C LEU A 84 -1.36 -13.73 2.74
N ALA A 85 -1.07 -12.81 1.82
CA ALA A 85 -1.94 -12.53 0.69
C ALA A 85 -2.09 -13.74 -0.23
N GLN A 86 -0.98 -14.44 -0.54
CA GLN A 86 -0.96 -15.66 -1.34
C GLN A 86 -1.73 -16.80 -0.67
N ALA A 87 -1.53 -16.99 0.65
CA ALA A 87 -2.21 -18.04 1.41
C ALA A 87 -3.74 -17.90 1.42
N GLY A 88 -4.25 -16.64 1.37
CA GLY A 88 -5.68 -16.34 1.33
C GLY A 88 -6.25 -16.09 -0.08
N ALA A 89 -5.45 -16.24 -1.13
CA ALA A 89 -5.78 -15.83 -2.49
C ALA A 89 -6.96 -16.59 -3.09
N PRO A 90 -8.06 -15.92 -3.45
CA PRO A 90 -9.09 -16.52 -4.28
C PRO A 90 -8.60 -16.62 -5.73
N PRO A 91 -9.27 -17.44 -6.59
CA PRO A 91 -8.98 -17.46 -8.01
C PRO A 91 -9.03 -16.06 -8.62
N GLY A 92 -8.04 -15.71 -9.43
CA GLY A 92 -7.92 -14.39 -10.07
C GLY A 92 -7.06 -13.39 -9.30
N ALA A 93 -6.60 -13.71 -8.08
CA ALA A 93 -5.61 -12.90 -7.36
C ALA A 93 -4.23 -13.56 -7.42
N THR A 94 -3.22 -12.74 -7.70
CA THR A 94 -1.79 -13.11 -7.69
C THR A 94 -1.00 -12.06 -6.92
N PHE A 95 0.11 -12.47 -6.31
CA PHE A 95 0.90 -11.56 -5.48
C PHE A 95 2.38 -11.80 -5.70
N GLU A 96 3.18 -10.73 -5.60
CA GLU A 96 4.63 -10.82 -5.58
C GLU A 96 5.26 -9.77 -4.66
N ARG A 97 6.45 -10.09 -4.15
CA ARG A 97 7.26 -9.10 -3.44
C ARG A 97 7.93 -8.17 -4.45
N LEU A 98 7.57 -6.90 -4.40
CA LEU A 98 8.16 -5.87 -5.26
C LEU A 98 8.14 -4.52 -4.54
N ASP A 99 9.28 -3.85 -4.51
CA ASP A 99 9.37 -2.45 -4.13
C ASP A 99 8.70 -1.59 -5.20
N ALA A 100 7.66 -0.84 -4.81
CA ALA A 100 6.86 -0.03 -5.72
C ALA A 100 7.69 1.03 -6.48
N ARG A 101 8.82 1.49 -5.93
CA ARG A 101 9.76 2.40 -6.61
C ARG A 101 10.41 1.79 -7.85
N ARG A 102 10.45 0.45 -7.93
CA ARG A 102 11.02 -0.31 -9.06
C ARG A 102 9.97 -0.71 -10.10
N LEU A 103 8.69 -0.41 -9.86
CA LEU A 103 7.57 -0.83 -10.72
C LEU A 103 7.71 -0.33 -12.15
N ALA A 104 8.19 0.91 -12.38
CA ALA A 104 8.39 1.47 -13.73
C ALA A 104 9.36 0.65 -14.61
N GLY A 105 10.27 -0.10 -13.98
CA GLY A 105 11.23 -0.97 -14.66
C GLY A 105 10.69 -2.37 -15.02
N ARG A 106 9.45 -2.69 -14.64
CA ARG A 106 8.83 -4.00 -14.87
C ARG A 106 8.11 -4.02 -16.23
N GLU A 107 8.84 -4.41 -17.26
CA GLU A 107 8.30 -4.47 -18.64
C GLU A 107 7.13 -5.46 -18.79
N ASP A 108 7.11 -6.52 -18.01
CA ASP A 108 6.03 -7.52 -17.97
C ASP A 108 4.72 -6.99 -17.37
N LEU A 109 4.78 -5.92 -16.57
CA LEU A 109 3.63 -5.25 -15.98
C LEU A 109 3.22 -3.97 -16.75
N ARG A 110 4.01 -3.52 -17.73
CA ARG A 110 3.78 -2.29 -18.47
C ARG A 110 2.49 -2.35 -19.30
N ALA A 111 1.66 -1.31 -19.19
CA ALA A 111 0.38 -1.17 -19.93
C ALA A 111 -0.53 -2.42 -19.83
N ALA A 112 -0.47 -3.12 -18.70
CA ALA A 112 -1.11 -4.41 -18.52
C ALA A 112 -2.45 -4.33 -17.75
N PHE A 113 -2.77 -3.18 -17.13
CA PHE A 113 -3.88 -3.05 -16.19
C PHE A 113 -4.90 -2.01 -16.63
N ASP A 114 -6.17 -2.30 -16.36
CA ASP A 114 -7.32 -1.40 -16.56
C ASP A 114 -7.37 -0.33 -15.48
N ALA A 115 -6.94 -0.69 -14.27
CA ALA A 115 -6.81 0.24 -13.16
C ALA A 115 -5.62 -0.13 -12.25
N ALA A 116 -5.15 0.87 -11.50
CA ALA A 116 -4.20 0.69 -10.42
C ALA A 116 -4.76 1.32 -9.14
N ILE A 117 -4.56 0.67 -8.01
CA ILE A 117 -4.94 1.19 -6.69
C ILE A 117 -3.72 1.22 -5.77
N CYS A 118 -3.64 2.25 -4.91
CA CYS A 118 -2.68 2.34 -3.81
C CYS A 118 -3.40 2.98 -2.63
N LEU A 119 -3.84 2.18 -1.67
CA LEU A 119 -4.76 2.60 -0.62
C LEU A 119 -4.15 2.40 0.76
N CYS A 120 -4.65 3.19 1.71
CA CYS A 120 -4.23 3.11 3.12
C CYS A 120 -2.72 3.21 3.29
N GLN A 121 -2.09 4.07 2.50
CA GLN A 121 -0.62 4.23 2.45
C GLN A 121 0.10 2.89 2.21
N GLY A 122 -0.37 2.14 1.23
CA GLY A 122 0.26 0.87 0.89
C GLY A 122 1.70 1.02 0.40
N ALA A 123 1.98 2.11 -0.34
CA ALA A 123 3.32 2.47 -0.81
C ALA A 123 3.48 3.99 -0.89
N PHE A 124 2.61 4.68 -1.65
CA PHE A 124 2.56 6.13 -1.70
C PHE A 124 2.28 6.72 -0.32
N GLY A 125 3.08 7.69 0.10
CA GLY A 125 2.99 8.30 1.42
C GLY A 125 3.71 7.53 2.54
N LEU A 126 4.42 6.43 2.23
CA LEU A 126 5.34 5.75 3.16
C LEU A 126 6.81 5.95 2.77
N MET A 127 7.08 6.75 1.76
CA MET A 127 8.42 7.07 1.33
C MET A 127 9.00 8.21 2.16
N THR A 128 10.27 8.09 2.54
CA THR A 128 10.97 9.08 3.36
C THR A 128 12.03 9.86 2.59
N ALA A 129 12.40 9.39 1.40
CA ALA A 129 13.32 10.08 0.52
C ALA A 129 12.58 10.92 -0.51
N ALA A 130 13.08 12.12 -0.77
CA ALA A 130 12.52 13.02 -1.78
C ALA A 130 12.53 12.35 -3.17
N GLY A 131 11.40 12.40 -3.86
CA GLY A 131 11.24 11.81 -5.19
C GLY A 131 10.79 10.34 -5.21
N ASP A 132 10.79 9.64 -4.08
CA ASP A 132 10.40 8.23 -4.03
C ASP A 132 8.90 8.03 -4.29
N ASP A 133 8.04 8.93 -3.80
CA ASP A 133 6.60 8.87 -4.06
C ASP A 133 6.28 9.14 -5.55
N GLU A 134 7.05 10.01 -6.21
CA GLU A 134 6.96 10.22 -7.65
C GLU A 134 7.33 8.97 -8.44
N LEU A 135 8.32 8.18 -7.98
CA LEU A 135 8.66 6.89 -8.59
C LEU A 135 7.50 5.90 -8.48
N VAL A 136 6.84 5.86 -7.33
CA VAL A 136 5.64 5.00 -7.12
C VAL A 136 4.54 5.38 -8.11
N VAL A 137 4.18 6.67 -8.20
CA VAL A 137 3.13 7.16 -9.11
C VAL A 137 3.51 6.94 -10.57
N ALA A 138 4.76 7.19 -10.94
CA ALA A 138 5.26 6.94 -12.30
C ALA A 138 5.18 5.46 -12.67
N GLY A 139 5.52 4.57 -11.72
CA GLY A 139 5.39 3.12 -11.88
C GLY A 139 3.95 2.69 -12.11
N MET A 140 3.03 3.20 -11.30
CA MET A 140 1.59 2.93 -11.46
C MET A 140 1.08 3.42 -12.82
N ALA A 141 1.48 4.63 -13.24
CA ALA A 141 1.10 5.17 -14.54
C ALA A 141 1.63 4.33 -15.69
N ALA A 142 2.88 3.84 -15.61
CA ALA A 142 3.49 2.97 -16.62
C ALA A 142 2.80 1.60 -16.71
N ALA A 143 2.25 1.10 -15.63
CA ALA A 143 1.51 -0.17 -15.58
C ALA A 143 0.10 -0.07 -16.19
N LEU A 144 -0.48 1.12 -16.21
CA LEU A 144 -1.80 1.35 -16.78
C LEU A 144 -1.78 1.33 -18.31
N ARG A 145 -2.77 0.68 -18.91
CA ARG A 145 -3.06 0.79 -20.34
C ARG A 145 -3.53 2.22 -20.69
N PRO A 146 -3.48 2.64 -21.96
CA PRO A 146 -4.10 3.89 -22.37
C PRO A 146 -5.57 3.95 -21.97
N GLY A 147 -5.96 5.02 -21.24
CA GLY A 147 -7.31 5.17 -20.68
C GLY A 147 -7.55 4.44 -19.37
N GLY A 148 -6.56 3.73 -18.84
CA GLY A 148 -6.62 3.13 -17.51
C GLY A 148 -6.76 4.19 -16.42
N ARG A 149 -7.28 3.80 -15.25
CA ARG A 149 -7.62 4.70 -14.14
C ARG A 149 -6.81 4.39 -12.89
N LEU A 150 -6.52 5.42 -12.10
CA LEU A 150 -5.79 5.34 -10.85
C LEU A 150 -6.68 5.77 -9.69
N ALA A 151 -6.66 5.01 -8.58
CA ALA A 151 -7.15 5.45 -7.28
C ALA A 151 -6.01 5.38 -6.25
N LEU A 152 -5.83 6.48 -5.55
CA LEU A 152 -4.76 6.69 -4.59
C LEU A 152 -5.34 7.34 -3.34
N SER A 153 -4.94 6.90 -2.16
CA SER A 153 -5.21 7.59 -0.90
C SER A 153 -3.93 8.18 -0.31
N ALA A 154 -4.04 9.38 0.25
CA ALA A 154 -2.95 10.06 0.92
C ALA A 154 -3.44 10.75 2.20
N PHE A 155 -2.55 10.96 3.17
CA PHE A 155 -2.88 11.78 4.33
C PHE A 155 -2.93 13.25 3.97
N ASN A 156 -3.94 13.92 4.55
CA ASN A 156 -4.10 15.35 4.39
C ASN A 156 -3.20 16.09 5.37
N ALA A 157 -2.29 16.94 4.85
CA ALA A 157 -1.35 17.70 5.66
C ALA A 157 -2.04 18.62 6.71
N TYR A 158 -3.17 19.24 6.35
CA TYR A 158 -3.92 20.07 7.31
C TYR A 158 -4.52 19.25 8.45
N PHE A 159 -4.89 18.00 8.20
CA PHE A 159 -5.37 17.10 9.24
C PHE A 159 -4.23 16.73 10.18
N ALA A 160 -3.06 16.39 9.66
CA ALA A 160 -1.88 16.05 10.44
C ALA A 160 -1.51 17.22 11.39
N VAL A 161 -1.37 18.43 10.86
CA VAL A 161 -1.03 19.64 11.67
C VAL A 161 -2.07 19.92 12.75
N ARG A 162 -3.35 19.62 12.51
CA ARG A 162 -4.42 19.99 13.44
C ARG A 162 -4.70 18.97 14.54
N TYR A 163 -4.48 17.67 14.26
CA TYR A 163 -4.98 16.59 15.11
C TYR A 163 -3.91 15.60 15.59
N HIS A 164 -2.68 15.67 15.08
CA HIS A 164 -1.59 14.84 15.53
C HIS A 164 -0.75 15.56 16.60
N ASP A 165 -1.29 15.63 17.83
CA ASP A 165 -0.64 16.35 18.95
C ASP A 165 0.67 15.67 19.42
N GLU A 166 0.87 14.38 19.09
CA GLU A 166 2.02 13.57 19.52
C GLU A 166 2.99 13.25 18.37
N ALA A 167 2.76 13.79 17.17
CA ALA A 167 3.60 13.56 16.01
C ALA A 167 4.45 14.78 15.68
N ASP A 168 5.69 14.53 15.30
CA ASP A 168 6.58 15.54 14.72
C ASP A 168 6.25 15.72 13.24
N PHE A 169 5.91 16.94 12.83
CA PHE A 169 5.60 17.26 11.44
C PHE A 169 6.69 18.17 10.84
N ASP A 170 7.40 17.65 9.85
CA ASP A 170 8.33 18.40 9.01
C ASP A 170 7.56 19.00 7.83
N ALA A 171 7.29 20.31 7.90
CA ALA A 171 6.53 21.01 6.87
C ALA A 171 7.30 21.16 5.54
N ASP A 172 8.62 21.20 5.58
CA ASP A 172 9.46 21.31 4.38
C ASP A 172 9.49 20.00 3.59
N ALA A 173 9.52 18.88 4.31
CA ALA A 173 9.47 17.55 3.71
C ALA A 173 8.05 17.02 3.50
N GLY A 174 7.02 17.64 4.12
CA GLY A 174 5.67 17.12 4.14
C GLY A 174 5.57 15.76 4.86
N LEU A 175 6.40 15.54 5.88
CA LEU A 175 6.57 14.26 6.53
C LEU A 175 6.13 14.32 7.99
N CYS A 176 5.28 13.39 8.39
CA CYS A 176 4.87 13.19 9.77
C CYS A 176 5.61 11.97 10.35
N HIS A 177 6.15 12.13 11.55
CA HIS A 177 6.79 11.05 12.30
C HIS A 177 6.07 10.87 13.63
N GLU A 178 5.66 9.66 13.92
CA GLU A 178 5.12 9.30 15.23
C GLU A 178 5.78 8.04 15.79
N ARG A 179 5.86 7.95 17.10
CA ARG A 179 6.27 6.72 17.78
C ARG A 179 5.05 6.08 18.41
N THR A 180 4.82 4.81 18.09
CA THR A 180 3.64 4.08 18.55
C THR A 180 3.96 2.62 18.86
N GLU A 181 3.03 1.94 19.51
CA GLU A 181 3.13 0.52 19.80
C GLU A 181 2.25 -0.29 18.85
N VAL A 182 2.84 -1.28 18.20
CA VAL A 182 2.13 -2.28 17.41
C VAL A 182 2.20 -3.65 18.10
N ARG A 183 1.22 -4.54 17.83
CA ARG A 183 1.17 -5.86 18.46
C ARG A 183 1.08 -6.95 17.41
N ASP A 184 1.83 -8.02 17.61
CA ASP A 184 1.79 -9.21 16.78
C ASP A 184 0.50 -10.05 16.99
N GLU A 185 0.45 -11.21 16.35
CA GLU A 185 -0.69 -12.14 16.45
C GLU A 185 -0.89 -12.70 17.86
N SER A 186 0.17 -12.79 18.66
CA SER A 186 0.15 -13.25 20.07
C SER A 186 -0.17 -12.12 21.05
N GLY A 187 -0.17 -10.86 20.59
CA GLY A 187 -0.34 -9.66 21.42
C GLY A 187 0.97 -9.09 21.95
N THR A 188 2.13 -9.61 21.51
CA THR A 188 3.45 -9.09 21.91
C THR A 188 3.65 -7.67 21.36
N PRO A 189 3.95 -6.68 22.22
CA PRO A 189 4.14 -5.31 21.77
C PRO A 189 5.52 -5.09 21.15
N LEU A 190 5.55 -4.16 20.17
CA LEU A 190 6.78 -3.59 19.61
C LEU A 190 6.58 -2.08 19.47
N GLU A 191 7.50 -1.30 20.04
CA GLU A 191 7.55 0.14 19.79
C GLU A 191 8.20 0.41 18.43
N VAL A 192 7.54 1.20 17.61
CA VAL A 192 7.94 1.48 16.24
C VAL A 192 7.87 2.97 15.90
N ASP A 193 8.73 3.38 14.99
CA ASP A 193 8.66 4.70 14.37
C ASP A 193 7.85 4.58 13.06
N LEU A 194 6.79 5.37 12.94
CA LEU A 194 5.97 5.47 11.72
C LEU A 194 6.27 6.78 11.01
N TRP A 195 6.52 6.68 9.73
CA TRP A 195 6.78 7.81 8.84
C TRP A 195 5.68 7.91 7.79
N THR A 196 5.05 9.08 7.68
CA THR A 196 3.89 9.28 6.82
C THR A 196 4.06 10.55 6.01
N GLY A 197 4.03 10.43 4.69
CA GLY A 197 3.94 11.55 3.76
C GLY A 197 2.54 12.17 3.81
N CYS A 198 2.48 13.50 3.95
CA CYS A 198 1.26 14.29 4.03
C CYS A 198 1.20 15.28 2.86
N TYR A 199 0.03 15.38 2.17
CA TYR A 199 -0.17 16.12 0.93
C TYR A 199 -1.32 17.12 1.02
#